data_44244c009d673584eac78ca019b65a28
#
_entry.id   44244c009d673584eac78ca019b65a28
#
_cell.length_a   1.000
_cell.length_b   1.000
_cell.length_c   1.000
_cell.angle_alpha   90.00
_cell.angle_beta   90.00
_cell.angle_gamma   90.00
#
_symmetry.space_group_name_H-M   'P 1'
#
loop_
_entity.id
_entity.type
_entity.pdbx_description
1 polymer ?
#
loop_
_entity_poly.entity_id
_entity_poly.type
_entity_poly.pdbx_seq_one_letter_code
_entity_poly.pdbx_strand_id
1 'polypeptide(L)'
;IRHIPLDNWVNAAAKRALDIVGSLALIICTSPIMLIAAIGVRLSSPGPVIFKQERVGRNKKTFMMYKFRSMRVNAAQDTGWSRNTDPRKTKFGAILRKFSIDELPQFFNVLKGDMSLVGPRPEVPHYVQQFKEEIPLYMVKHQVRPGITGWAQVNGLRGDTSIEERVRYDIYYIENWNFFFDLKILFMTLVKGVVNQEKL
;
A
#
# COMPACT_ATOMS: atom_id res chain seq x y z
N ILE A 1 12.32 20.91 -3.36
CA ILE A 1 11.40 20.67 -2.22
C ILE A 1 11.66 21.78 -1.23
N ARG A 2 10.65 22.59 -0.96
CA ARG A 2 10.81 23.76 -0.12
C ARG A 2 10.74 23.45 1.37
N HIS A 3 9.90 22.52 1.77
CA HIS A 3 9.67 22.17 3.17
C HIS A 3 8.89 20.85 3.27
N ILE A 4 9.26 20.01 4.23
CA ILE A 4 8.52 18.78 4.54
C ILE A 4 7.91 18.94 5.95
N PRO A 5 6.58 19.14 6.06
CA PRO A 5 5.94 19.32 7.36
C PRO A 5 6.17 18.16 8.33
N LEU A 6 6.40 16.95 7.81
CA LEU A 6 6.68 15.74 8.61
C LEU A 6 8.10 15.67 9.18
N ASP A 7 8.99 16.62 8.84
CA ASP A 7 10.29 16.74 9.50
C ASP A 7 10.15 17.40 10.88
N ASN A 8 9.04 18.11 11.12
CA ASN A 8 8.68 18.59 12.46
C ASN A 8 8.28 17.41 13.33
N TRP A 9 8.91 17.27 14.50
CA TRP A 9 8.69 16.15 15.41
C TRP A 9 7.24 16.06 15.93
N VAL A 10 6.54 17.19 16.13
CA VAL A 10 5.13 17.22 16.57
C VAL A 10 4.23 16.62 15.50
N ASN A 11 4.43 17.05 14.24
CA ASN A 11 3.69 16.51 13.11
C ASN A 11 3.95 15.01 12.92
N ALA A 12 5.21 14.61 13.01
CA ALA A 12 5.61 13.21 12.92
C ALA A 12 5.00 12.36 14.05
N ALA A 13 4.94 12.90 15.27
CA ALA A 13 4.30 12.24 16.42
C ALA A 13 2.78 12.15 16.25
N ALA A 14 2.12 13.22 15.83
CA ALA A 14 0.68 13.24 15.56
C ALA A 14 0.31 12.23 14.46
N LYS A 15 1.07 12.20 13.37
CA LYS A 15 0.88 11.21 12.30
C LYS A 15 1.09 9.79 12.81
N ARG A 16 2.12 9.55 13.61
CA ARG A 16 2.39 8.23 14.17
C ARG A 16 1.29 7.77 15.13
N ALA A 17 0.76 8.66 15.95
CA ALA A 17 -0.38 8.38 16.82
C ALA A 17 -1.62 7.97 16.00
N LEU A 18 -1.94 8.73 14.93
CA LEU A 18 -3.02 8.38 14.00
C LEU A 18 -2.80 6.99 13.37
N ASP A 19 -1.58 6.70 12.93
CA ASP A 19 -1.22 5.41 12.34
C ASP A 19 -1.42 4.25 13.32
N ILE A 20 -0.96 4.39 14.58
CA ILE A 20 -1.09 3.34 15.60
C ILE A 20 -2.56 3.13 15.97
N VAL A 21 -3.25 4.20 16.36
CA VAL A 21 -4.65 4.11 16.82
C VAL A 21 -5.54 3.63 15.68
N GLY A 22 -5.39 4.20 14.48
CA GLY A 22 -6.17 3.83 13.31
C GLY A 22 -5.92 2.40 12.86
N SER A 23 -4.66 1.96 12.78
CA SER A 23 -4.37 0.57 12.38
C SER A 23 -4.82 -0.45 13.42
N LEU A 24 -4.71 -0.14 14.72
CA LEU A 24 -5.21 -1.02 15.77
C LEU A 24 -6.73 -1.16 15.72
N ALA A 25 -7.44 -0.05 15.57
CA ALA A 25 -8.89 -0.07 15.41
C ALA A 25 -9.31 -0.85 14.16
N LEU A 26 -8.63 -0.63 13.02
CA LEU A 26 -8.92 -1.35 11.78
C LEU A 26 -8.63 -2.85 11.89
N ILE A 27 -7.54 -3.26 12.56
CA ILE A 27 -7.26 -4.69 12.81
C ILE A 27 -8.39 -5.32 13.62
N ILE A 28 -8.83 -4.66 14.71
CA ILE A 28 -9.92 -5.17 15.56
C ILE A 28 -11.21 -5.29 14.75
N CYS A 29 -11.61 -4.23 14.03
CA CYS A 29 -12.85 -4.21 13.26
C CYS A 29 -12.84 -5.20 12.09
N THR A 30 -11.68 -5.39 11.43
CA THR A 30 -11.56 -6.28 10.27
C THR A 30 -11.11 -7.70 10.61
N SER A 31 -10.82 -7.99 11.90
CA SER A 31 -10.35 -9.32 12.33
C SER A 31 -11.27 -10.49 11.92
N PRO A 32 -12.62 -10.40 11.96
CA PRO A 32 -13.46 -11.49 11.47
C PRO A 32 -13.29 -11.73 9.96
N ILE A 33 -13.18 -10.64 9.18
CA ILE A 33 -12.97 -10.70 7.74
C ILE A 33 -11.60 -11.30 7.44
N MET A 34 -10.57 -10.90 8.19
CA MET A 34 -9.21 -11.43 8.06
C MET A 34 -9.17 -12.94 8.36
N LEU A 35 -9.91 -13.39 9.37
CA LEU A 35 -10.00 -14.82 9.71
C LEU A 35 -10.65 -15.62 8.58
N ILE A 36 -11.78 -15.14 8.06
CA ILE A 36 -12.46 -15.78 6.91
C ILE A 36 -11.54 -15.79 5.69
N ALA A 37 -10.85 -14.68 5.41
CA ALA A 37 -9.90 -14.61 4.31
C ALA A 37 -8.74 -15.60 4.48
N ALA A 38 -8.20 -15.74 5.69
CA ALA A 38 -7.12 -16.70 5.99
C ALA A 38 -7.54 -18.13 5.73
N ILE A 39 -8.74 -18.54 6.20
CA ILE A 39 -9.31 -19.87 5.97
C ILE A 39 -9.54 -20.08 4.45
N GLY A 40 -10.17 -19.13 3.78
CA GLY A 40 -10.45 -19.23 2.34
C GLY A 40 -9.18 -19.32 1.49
N VAL A 41 -8.12 -18.58 1.82
CA VAL A 41 -6.82 -18.71 1.15
C VAL A 41 -6.22 -20.10 1.36
N ARG A 42 -6.29 -20.63 2.57
CA ARG A 42 -5.76 -21.97 2.88
C ARG A 42 -6.49 -23.08 2.11
N LEU A 43 -7.79 -22.95 1.95
CA LEU A 43 -8.62 -23.90 1.22
C LEU A 43 -8.49 -23.76 -0.30
N SER A 44 -8.17 -22.56 -0.81
CA SER A 44 -8.12 -22.29 -2.25
C SER A 44 -6.90 -22.86 -2.96
N SER A 45 -5.77 -22.99 -2.24
CA SER A 45 -4.54 -23.59 -2.78
C SER A 45 -3.54 -23.91 -1.66
N PRO A 46 -2.66 -24.93 -1.83
CA PRO A 46 -1.62 -25.25 -0.85
C PRO A 46 -0.58 -24.12 -0.73
N GLY A 47 -0.01 -23.96 0.48
CA GLY A 47 1.04 -22.98 0.75
C GLY A 47 0.70 -21.97 1.86
N PRO A 48 1.57 -20.96 2.13
CA PRO A 48 1.38 -19.99 3.20
C PRO A 48 0.17 -19.09 2.94
N VAL A 49 -0.52 -18.67 4.01
CA VAL A 49 -1.68 -17.76 3.94
C VAL A 49 -1.23 -16.34 3.62
N ILE A 50 -0.11 -15.91 4.21
CA ILE A 50 0.46 -14.58 4.02
C ILE A 50 1.56 -14.63 2.96
N PHE A 51 1.40 -13.82 1.95
CA PHE A 51 2.40 -13.49 0.96
C PHE A 51 3.24 -12.30 1.45
N LYS A 52 4.56 -12.40 1.35
CA LYS A 52 5.51 -11.36 1.74
C LYS A 52 6.25 -10.88 0.51
N GLN A 53 6.29 -9.58 0.30
CA GLN A 53 7.01 -8.98 -0.82
C GLN A 53 7.88 -7.82 -0.34
N GLU A 54 9.14 -7.83 -0.77
CA GLU A 54 10.05 -6.74 -0.46
C GLU A 54 9.62 -5.45 -1.17
N ARG A 55 9.60 -4.36 -0.41
CA ARG A 55 9.25 -3.02 -0.88
C ARG A 55 10.23 -1.98 -0.33
N VAL A 56 10.36 -0.87 -1.03
CA VAL A 56 11.18 0.26 -0.58
C VAL A 56 10.33 1.21 0.25
N GLY A 57 10.80 1.47 1.46
CA GLY A 57 10.17 2.35 2.44
C GLY A 57 10.90 3.68 2.63
N ARG A 58 10.68 4.29 3.82
CA ARG A 58 11.31 5.54 4.20
C ARG A 58 12.84 5.42 4.22
N ASN A 59 13.52 6.47 3.77
CA ASN A 59 14.98 6.55 3.68
C ASN A 59 15.59 5.40 2.86
N LYS A 60 14.85 4.90 1.84
CA LYS A 60 15.27 3.81 0.95
C LYS A 60 15.48 2.46 1.65
N LYS A 61 15.09 2.32 2.91
CA LYS A 61 15.16 1.05 3.62
C LYS A 61 14.09 0.11 3.10
N THR A 62 14.47 -1.12 2.78
CA THR A 62 13.51 -2.15 2.37
C THR A 62 12.79 -2.75 3.57
N PHE A 63 11.57 -3.22 3.35
CA PHE A 63 10.76 -3.93 4.34
C PHE A 63 9.90 -5.00 3.67
N MET A 64 9.44 -5.97 4.44
CA MET A 64 8.55 -7.03 3.94
C MET A 64 7.09 -6.61 4.09
N MET A 65 6.45 -6.28 2.99
CA MET A 65 5.03 -5.95 2.93
C MET A 65 4.17 -7.21 2.99
N TYR A 66 3.17 -7.24 3.87
CA TYR A 66 2.28 -8.39 4.08
C TYR A 66 0.99 -8.25 3.28
N LYS A 67 0.59 -9.36 2.62
CA LYS A 67 -0.70 -9.48 1.94
C LYS A 67 -1.27 -10.89 2.14
N PHE A 68 -2.58 -11.05 2.02
CA PHE A 68 -3.11 -12.39 1.81
C PHE A 68 -2.71 -12.90 0.41
N ARG A 69 -2.35 -14.15 0.34
CA ARG A 69 -2.02 -14.78 -0.93
C ARG A 69 -3.26 -14.89 -1.81
N SER A 70 -3.23 -14.29 -2.98
CA SER A 70 -4.30 -14.29 -3.98
C SER A 70 -3.97 -15.11 -5.23
N MET A 71 -2.77 -15.67 -5.27
CA MET A 71 -2.24 -16.45 -6.38
C MET A 71 -1.66 -17.77 -5.90
N ARG A 72 -1.61 -18.78 -6.79
CA ARG A 72 -0.94 -20.05 -6.51
C ARG A 72 0.57 -19.83 -6.40
N VAL A 73 1.20 -20.57 -5.49
CA VAL A 73 2.67 -20.60 -5.40
C VAL A 73 3.17 -21.46 -6.56
N ASN A 74 4.02 -20.91 -7.40
CA ASN A 74 4.74 -21.65 -8.43
C ASN A 74 6.24 -21.35 -8.33
N ALA A 75 7.06 -22.28 -8.83
CA ALA A 75 8.52 -22.14 -8.84
C ALA A 75 9.04 -21.08 -9.84
N ALA A 76 8.21 -20.63 -10.78
CA ALA A 76 8.55 -19.53 -11.67
C ALA A 76 8.52 -18.23 -10.90
N GLN A 77 9.64 -17.55 -10.88
CA GLN A 77 9.90 -16.34 -10.10
C GLN A 77 8.79 -15.30 -10.23
N ASP A 78 8.42 -14.77 -9.08
CA ASP A 78 7.49 -13.68 -8.92
C ASP A 78 8.13 -12.38 -9.46
N THR A 79 7.92 -12.10 -10.73
CA THR A 79 8.44 -10.91 -11.41
C THR A 79 7.64 -9.64 -11.13
N GLY A 80 6.80 -9.65 -10.11
CA GLY A 80 6.26 -8.43 -9.50
C GLY A 80 5.10 -7.74 -10.22
N TRP A 81 4.98 -7.76 -11.53
CA TRP A 81 3.88 -7.11 -12.25
C TRP A 81 2.83 -8.15 -12.68
N SER A 82 1.67 -8.15 -12.04
CA SER A 82 0.60 -9.07 -12.38
C SER A 82 -0.40 -8.42 -13.34
N ARG A 83 -0.55 -8.98 -14.53
CA ARG A 83 -1.58 -8.58 -15.50
C ARG A 83 -2.96 -9.09 -15.07
N ASN A 84 -4.03 -8.48 -15.59
CA ASN A 84 -5.40 -8.88 -15.26
C ASN A 84 -5.71 -10.34 -15.63
N THR A 85 -5.08 -10.88 -16.65
CA THR A 85 -5.24 -12.26 -17.18
C THR A 85 -4.25 -13.27 -16.60
N ASP A 86 -3.61 -12.99 -15.46
CA ASP A 86 -2.60 -13.88 -14.87
C ASP A 86 -3.21 -15.22 -14.45
N PRO A 87 -2.79 -16.37 -15.06
CA PRO A 87 -3.37 -17.69 -14.81
C PRO A 87 -3.11 -18.22 -13.38
N ARG A 88 -2.21 -17.57 -12.64
CA ARG A 88 -1.91 -17.94 -11.25
C ARG A 88 -2.99 -17.51 -10.28
N LYS A 89 -3.88 -16.58 -10.68
CA LYS A 89 -4.97 -16.11 -9.81
C LYS A 89 -5.91 -17.23 -9.43
N THR A 90 -6.17 -17.37 -8.13
CA THR A 90 -7.25 -18.26 -7.67
C THR A 90 -8.60 -17.51 -7.76
N LYS A 91 -9.71 -18.26 -7.93
CA LYS A 91 -11.06 -17.64 -7.92
C LYS A 91 -11.32 -16.86 -6.65
N PHE A 92 -10.95 -17.42 -5.50
CA PHE A 92 -11.06 -16.75 -4.20
C PHE A 92 -10.13 -15.54 -4.10
N GLY A 93 -8.88 -15.66 -4.58
CA GLY A 93 -7.93 -14.57 -4.64
C GLY A 93 -8.40 -13.39 -5.49
N ALA A 94 -9.14 -13.66 -6.57
CA ALA A 94 -9.76 -12.59 -7.38
C ALA A 94 -10.78 -11.78 -6.57
N ILE A 95 -11.61 -12.46 -5.74
CA ILE A 95 -12.56 -11.80 -4.84
C ILE A 95 -11.81 -10.95 -3.80
N LEU A 96 -10.77 -11.50 -3.15
CA LEU A 96 -9.97 -10.74 -2.19
C LEU A 96 -9.40 -9.46 -2.80
N ARG A 97 -8.86 -9.56 -4.03
CA ARG A 97 -8.29 -8.40 -4.74
C ARG A 97 -9.34 -7.38 -5.15
N LYS A 98 -10.52 -7.84 -5.60
CA LYS A 98 -11.63 -6.94 -5.99
C LYS A 98 -12.01 -6.01 -4.84
N PHE A 99 -12.08 -6.52 -3.62
CA PHE A 99 -12.44 -5.77 -2.42
C PHE A 99 -11.23 -5.26 -1.62
N SER A 100 -10.00 -5.44 -2.14
CA SER A 100 -8.76 -5.07 -1.45
C SER A 100 -8.58 -5.74 -0.08
N ILE A 101 -9.28 -6.84 0.20
CA ILE A 101 -9.15 -7.63 1.43
C ILE A 101 -7.76 -8.25 1.54
N ASP A 102 -7.13 -8.54 0.40
CA ASP A 102 -5.75 -9.02 0.35
C ASP A 102 -4.74 -8.06 0.97
N GLU A 103 -5.06 -6.77 1.09
CA GLU A 103 -4.18 -5.74 1.64
C GLU A 103 -4.35 -5.51 3.16
N LEU A 104 -5.37 -6.10 3.81
CA LEU A 104 -5.61 -5.92 5.25
C LEU A 104 -4.41 -6.29 6.15
N PRO A 105 -3.58 -7.31 5.85
CA PRO A 105 -2.39 -7.60 6.65
C PRO A 105 -1.36 -6.47 6.69
N GLN A 106 -1.43 -5.48 5.79
CA GLN A 106 -0.54 -4.31 5.82
C GLN A 106 -0.76 -3.43 7.07
N PHE A 107 -1.92 -3.53 7.75
CA PHE A 107 -2.10 -2.85 9.03
C PHE A 107 -1.06 -3.27 10.07
N PHE A 108 -0.56 -4.50 10.02
CA PHE A 108 0.56 -4.93 10.86
C PHE A 108 1.88 -4.26 10.47
N ASN A 109 2.11 -3.96 9.17
CA ASN A 109 3.26 -3.16 8.76
C ASN A 109 3.16 -1.71 9.28
N VAL A 110 1.93 -1.16 9.35
CA VAL A 110 1.71 0.17 9.95
C VAL A 110 2.02 0.16 11.44
N LEU A 111 1.55 -0.83 12.19
CA LEU A 111 1.86 -0.96 13.62
C LEU A 111 3.36 -1.12 13.88
N LYS A 112 4.07 -1.88 13.06
CA LYS A 112 5.54 -2.03 13.13
C LYS A 112 6.29 -0.73 12.83
N GLY A 113 5.67 0.19 12.07
CA GLY A 113 6.30 1.44 11.64
C GLY A 113 6.99 1.40 10.29
N ASP A 114 6.88 0.28 9.57
CA ASP A 114 7.37 0.15 8.19
C ASP A 114 6.53 1.01 7.22
N MET A 115 5.22 1.11 7.51
CA MET A 115 4.23 1.83 6.71
C MET A 115 3.46 2.84 7.55
N SER A 116 2.64 3.62 6.87
CA SER A 116 1.61 4.53 7.41
C SER A 116 0.25 4.15 6.81
N LEU A 117 -0.85 4.57 7.42
CA LEU A 117 -2.18 4.47 6.82
C LEU A 117 -2.23 5.28 5.52
N VAL A 118 -1.70 6.50 5.54
CA VAL A 118 -1.69 7.43 4.40
C VAL A 118 -0.26 7.78 4.02
N GLY A 119 0.07 7.66 2.74
CA GLY A 119 1.38 8.01 2.18
C GLY A 119 1.55 7.56 0.74
N PRO A 120 2.71 7.83 0.13
CA PRO A 120 3.05 7.32 -1.20
C PRO A 120 3.02 5.80 -1.25
N ARG A 121 2.52 5.23 -2.36
CA ARG A 121 2.49 3.77 -2.51
C ARG A 121 3.91 3.21 -2.61
N PRO A 122 4.26 2.14 -1.84
CA PRO A 122 5.59 1.53 -1.91
C PRO A 122 5.76 0.70 -3.19
N GLU A 123 6.93 0.81 -3.80
CA GLU A 123 7.29 0.06 -5.00
C GLU A 123 8.35 -1.01 -4.72
N VAL A 124 8.45 -2.01 -5.62
CA VAL A 124 9.47 -3.07 -5.56
C VAL A 124 10.85 -2.46 -5.83
N PRO A 125 11.94 -2.93 -5.21
CA PRO A 125 13.28 -2.39 -5.41
C PRO A 125 13.70 -2.27 -6.88
N HIS A 126 13.35 -3.27 -7.70
CA HIS A 126 13.65 -3.27 -9.13
C HIS A 126 13.07 -2.05 -9.85
N TYR A 127 11.78 -1.73 -9.63
CA TYR A 127 11.15 -0.56 -10.26
C TYR A 127 11.64 0.76 -9.69
N VAL A 128 11.98 0.81 -8.39
CA VAL A 128 12.59 2.02 -7.80
C VAL A 128 13.90 2.36 -8.48
N GLN A 129 14.71 1.34 -8.80
CA GLN A 129 15.99 1.54 -9.49
C GLN A 129 15.78 2.10 -10.91
N GLN A 130 14.79 1.60 -11.65
CA GLN A 130 14.43 2.08 -12.97
C GLN A 130 13.88 3.51 -12.92
N PHE A 131 12.83 3.75 -12.11
CA PHE A 131 12.14 5.03 -12.08
C PHE A 131 12.99 6.18 -11.54
N LYS A 132 13.97 5.91 -10.66
CA LYS A 132 14.88 6.97 -10.17
C LYS A 132 15.73 7.58 -11.28
N GLU A 133 16.03 6.82 -12.36
CA GLU A 133 16.82 7.25 -13.50
C GLU A 133 15.96 7.98 -14.55
N GLU A 134 14.71 7.56 -14.69
CA GLU A 134 13.79 8.06 -15.70
C GLU A 134 12.99 9.29 -15.25
N ILE A 135 12.66 9.38 -13.94
CA ILE A 135 11.69 10.38 -13.44
C ILE A 135 12.37 11.35 -12.46
N PRO A 136 12.40 12.63 -12.79
CA PRO A 136 12.91 13.65 -11.87
C PRO A 136 12.15 13.64 -10.54
N LEU A 137 12.89 13.85 -9.45
CA LEU A 137 12.35 13.91 -8.08
C LEU A 137 11.66 12.62 -7.58
N TYR A 138 11.73 11.50 -8.33
CA TYR A 138 11.13 10.23 -7.91
C TYR A 138 11.52 9.83 -6.47
N MET A 139 12.76 10.07 -6.09
CA MET A 139 13.29 9.68 -4.79
C MET A 139 12.70 10.45 -3.60
N VAL A 140 12.02 11.56 -3.84
CA VAL A 140 11.36 12.37 -2.81
C VAL A 140 10.30 11.60 -2.05
N LYS A 141 9.55 10.74 -2.75
CA LYS A 141 8.53 9.90 -2.12
C LYS A 141 9.05 9.01 -0.97
N HIS A 142 10.36 8.72 -0.96
CA HIS A 142 10.99 7.91 0.08
C HIS A 142 11.44 8.71 1.32
N GLN A 143 11.16 10.00 1.39
CA GLN A 143 11.43 10.82 2.58
C GLN A 143 10.39 10.60 3.68
N VAL A 144 9.21 10.09 3.32
CA VAL A 144 8.14 9.74 4.26
C VAL A 144 7.87 8.24 4.26
N ARG A 145 7.11 7.75 5.25
CA ARG A 145 6.66 6.35 5.25
C ARG A 145 5.68 6.11 4.11
N PRO A 146 5.80 4.98 3.41
CA PRO A 146 4.82 4.59 2.40
C PRO A 146 3.47 4.30 3.05
N GLY A 147 2.38 4.57 2.30
CA GLY A 147 1.01 4.39 2.77
C GLY A 147 0.31 3.17 2.21
N ILE A 148 -0.72 2.70 2.92
CA ILE A 148 -1.71 1.75 2.40
C ILE A 148 -2.57 2.47 1.35
N THR A 149 -3.01 3.69 1.67
CA THR A 149 -3.66 4.62 0.75
C THR A 149 -2.84 5.89 0.60
N GLY A 150 -3.15 6.73 -0.38
CA GLY A 150 -2.42 7.97 -0.61
C GLY A 150 -3.13 8.91 -1.57
N TRP A 151 -2.63 10.15 -1.67
CA TRP A 151 -3.24 11.20 -2.48
C TRP A 151 -3.35 10.82 -3.96
N ALA A 152 -2.30 10.23 -4.55
CA ALA A 152 -2.35 9.71 -5.92
C ALA A 152 -3.45 8.64 -6.07
N GLN A 153 -3.54 7.70 -5.13
CA GLN A 153 -4.47 6.58 -5.19
C GLN A 153 -5.94 7.01 -5.13
N VAL A 154 -6.30 7.97 -4.25
CA VAL A 154 -7.69 8.46 -4.15
C VAL A 154 -8.10 9.36 -5.31
N ASN A 155 -7.15 9.82 -6.10
CA ASN A 155 -7.38 10.55 -7.35
C ASN A 155 -7.32 9.66 -8.61
N GLY A 156 -7.37 8.32 -8.44
CA GLY A 156 -7.46 7.38 -9.55
C GLY A 156 -6.13 7.00 -10.17
N LEU A 157 -5.00 7.49 -9.64
CA LEU A 157 -3.66 7.16 -10.15
C LEU A 157 -3.15 5.85 -9.53
N ARG A 158 -3.70 4.73 -10.03
CA ARG A 158 -3.36 3.34 -9.63
C ARG A 158 -3.07 2.51 -10.88
N GLY A 159 -2.49 1.31 -10.70
CA GLY A 159 -2.30 0.33 -11.78
C GLY A 159 -1.41 0.86 -12.92
N ASP A 160 -1.87 0.80 -14.16
CA ASP A 160 -1.12 1.19 -15.36
C ASP A 160 -1.21 2.69 -15.69
N THR A 161 -1.36 3.55 -14.69
CA THR A 161 -1.35 5.00 -14.87
C THR A 161 0.07 5.56 -14.89
N SER A 162 0.24 6.78 -15.41
CA SER A 162 1.54 7.47 -15.47
C SER A 162 2.25 7.52 -14.12
N ILE A 163 3.45 6.97 -14.05
CA ILE A 163 4.29 7.01 -12.85
C ILE A 163 4.69 8.45 -12.53
N GLU A 164 4.95 9.27 -13.54
CA GLU A 164 5.29 10.67 -13.38
C GLU A 164 4.17 11.45 -12.69
N GLU A 165 2.92 11.26 -13.14
CA GLU A 165 1.76 11.88 -12.47
C GLU A 165 1.61 11.41 -11.03
N ARG A 166 1.79 10.12 -10.76
CA ARG A 166 1.79 9.61 -9.37
C ARG A 166 2.82 10.32 -8.51
N VAL A 167 4.04 10.45 -9.02
CA VAL A 167 5.12 11.13 -8.30
C VAL A 167 4.77 12.58 -8.01
N ARG A 168 4.14 13.31 -8.95
CA ARG A 168 3.67 14.68 -8.72
C ARG A 168 2.65 14.75 -7.58
N TYR A 169 1.67 13.84 -7.55
CA TYR A 169 0.68 13.77 -6.46
C TYR A 169 1.30 13.35 -5.13
N ASP A 170 2.26 12.42 -5.16
CA ASP A 170 3.00 12.00 -3.96
C ASP A 170 3.82 13.17 -3.39
N ILE A 171 4.50 13.95 -4.24
CA ILE A 171 5.26 15.14 -3.84
C ILE A 171 4.30 16.19 -3.27
N TYR A 172 3.18 16.47 -3.94
CA TYR A 172 2.18 17.41 -3.43
C TYR A 172 1.70 17.03 -2.03
N TYR A 173 1.43 15.74 -1.79
CA TYR A 173 1.07 15.25 -0.46
C TYR A 173 2.17 15.52 0.57
N ILE A 174 3.42 15.25 0.23
CA ILE A 174 4.57 15.40 1.12
C ILE A 174 4.77 16.86 1.52
N GLU A 175 4.69 17.78 0.56
CA GLU A 175 4.90 19.21 0.77
C GLU A 175 3.74 19.93 1.50
N ASN A 176 2.51 19.42 1.32
CA ASN A 176 1.30 20.03 1.87
C ASN A 176 0.68 19.21 3.01
N TRP A 177 1.45 18.28 3.57
CA TRP A 177 0.94 17.43 4.63
C TRP A 177 0.45 18.25 5.83
N ASN A 178 -0.73 17.90 6.31
CA ASN A 178 -1.27 18.27 7.60
C ASN A 178 -2.21 17.16 8.10
N PHE A 179 -2.54 17.18 9.37
CA PHE A 179 -3.37 16.14 9.99
C PHE A 179 -4.74 15.97 9.32
N PHE A 180 -5.39 17.07 8.97
CA PHE A 180 -6.70 17.02 8.29
C PHE A 180 -6.61 16.51 6.86
N PHE A 181 -5.47 16.68 6.21
CA PHE A 181 -5.25 16.12 4.87
C PHE A 181 -5.22 14.59 4.91
N ASP A 182 -4.61 13.99 5.94
CA ASP A 182 -4.67 12.54 6.14
C ASP A 182 -6.12 12.08 6.38
N LEU A 183 -6.88 12.75 7.24
CA LEU A 183 -8.29 12.42 7.47
C LEU A 183 -9.13 12.53 6.18
N LYS A 184 -8.89 13.56 5.37
CA LYS A 184 -9.53 13.71 4.06
C LYS A 184 -9.23 12.53 3.15
N ILE A 185 -7.97 12.11 3.05
CA ILE A 185 -7.57 10.97 2.21
C ILE A 185 -8.20 9.68 2.71
N LEU A 186 -8.23 9.44 4.03
CA LEU A 186 -8.89 8.28 4.63
C LEU A 186 -10.38 8.27 4.31
N PHE A 187 -11.07 9.40 4.45
CA PHE A 187 -12.48 9.51 4.09
C PHE A 187 -12.71 9.24 2.59
N MET A 188 -11.91 9.85 1.71
CA MET A 188 -11.98 9.58 0.27
C MET A 188 -11.72 8.11 -0.06
N THR A 189 -10.86 7.44 0.67
CA THR A 189 -10.58 6.01 0.51
C THR A 189 -11.82 5.18 0.83
N LEU A 190 -12.55 5.50 1.90
CA LEU A 190 -13.79 4.81 2.26
C LEU A 190 -14.88 5.02 1.19
N VAL A 191 -15.04 6.24 0.69
CA VAL A 191 -16.08 6.58 -0.28
C VAL A 191 -15.78 6.05 -1.68
N LYS A 192 -14.52 6.16 -2.15
CA LYS A 192 -14.13 5.81 -3.52
C LYS A 192 -13.44 4.44 -3.63
N GLY A 193 -12.94 3.89 -2.53
CA GLY A 193 -11.98 2.80 -2.52
C GLY A 193 -12.54 1.43 -2.17
N VAL A 194 -13.82 1.30 -1.84
CA VAL A 194 -14.41 0.01 -1.44
C VAL A 194 -14.40 -1.00 -2.61
N VAL A 195 -14.55 -0.53 -3.84
CA VAL A 195 -14.44 -1.37 -5.04
C VAL A 195 -13.28 -0.87 -5.90
N ASN A 196 -12.27 -1.69 -6.03
CA ASN A 196 -11.10 -1.37 -6.84
C ASN A 196 -11.42 -1.63 -8.32
N GLN A 197 -11.83 -0.58 -9.05
CA GLN A 197 -12.25 -0.65 -10.46
C GLN A 197 -11.16 -1.19 -11.40
N GLU A 198 -9.88 -1.03 -11.05
CA GLU A 198 -8.76 -1.54 -11.87
C GLU A 198 -8.55 -3.05 -11.77
N LYS A 199 -9.24 -3.71 -10.86
CA LYS A 199 -9.11 -5.16 -10.62
C LYS A 199 -10.37 -5.93 -11.11
N LEU A 200 -11.30 -5.24 -11.76
CA LEU A 200 -12.42 -5.80 -12.51
C LEU A 200 -11.98 -6.11 -13.95
#